data_a7708243afc697603e6bee352fb7a27f
#
_entry.id   a7708243afc697603e6bee352fb7a27f
#
_cell.length_a   1.000
_cell.length_b   1.000
_cell.length_c   1.000
_cell.angle_alpha   90.00
_cell.angle_beta   90.00
_cell.angle_gamma   90.00
#
_symmetry.space_group_name_H-M   'P 1'
#
loop_
_entity.id
_entity.type
_entity.pdbx_description
1 polymer ?
#
loop_
_entity_poly.entity_id
_entity_poly.type
_entity_poly.pdbx_seq_one_letter_code
_entity_poly.pdbx_strand_id
1 'polypeptide(L)'
;MKIGGFNLASAKDRRRLQSLTVELKLQAEALTQKDMRSWRQAWQQAIDIENPRRERLYDIYRDVEVDLHLCGCVDQRKGFVQKKGFKLVDAKGKQNDDVTRLFEAVWFKDLVGYILDSRYWGHSLIQLGDVVSIDGEMRYTGVELVNRKHVIPEYGVIIREQSDEWRLGMPYREGPMADWVVEAGKPKDLGLYLKAATQTIPKKNMLAYWDQFGEIFGMPIRIAKTTARDPKDRSQIENMLASMGAAAWGLFPDGTDIDIKETTRGDAFNVYDKRIDRANSELSKGILNQTMTIDNGSSLSQSEVHLEVFENVVEKDADLVKDIVNDQLLPRMVKHGFPVTGLHFEWDDSVDYTPEQQLEYEKMIADRYEVDPKYFIDKYGVPIIGKKTVPDTSAQLAQPFFD
;
A
#
# COMPACT_ATOMS: atom_id res chain seq x y z
N MET A 1 -43.21 21.68 -6.51
CA MET A 1 -42.27 20.55 -6.50
C MET A 1 -41.70 20.40 -5.10
N LYS A 2 -41.78 19.24 -4.52
CA LYS A 2 -41.15 18.93 -3.23
C LYS A 2 -39.94 18.06 -3.50
N ILE A 3 -38.76 18.49 -3.14
CA ILE A 3 -37.57 17.61 -3.04
C ILE A 3 -37.30 17.43 -1.55
N GLY A 4 -37.35 16.21 -1.06
CA GLY A 4 -37.15 15.93 0.37
C GLY A 4 -38.07 16.70 1.31
N GLY A 5 -39.29 17.04 0.86
CA GLY A 5 -40.25 17.83 1.65
C GLY A 5 -40.26 19.32 1.41
N PHE A 6 -39.36 19.90 0.55
CA PHE A 6 -39.26 21.35 0.29
C PHE A 6 -39.93 21.75 -1.02
N ASN A 7 -40.71 22.87 -1.01
CA ASN A 7 -41.32 23.43 -2.19
C ASN A 7 -40.44 24.55 -2.80
N LEU A 8 -39.76 24.23 -3.92
CA LEU A 8 -38.82 25.13 -4.58
C LEU A 8 -39.45 26.40 -5.18
N ALA A 9 -40.79 26.45 -5.33
CA ALA A 9 -41.49 27.64 -5.76
C ALA A 9 -41.53 28.75 -4.68
N SER A 10 -41.31 28.37 -3.42
CA SER A 10 -41.29 29.31 -2.28
C SER A 10 -39.88 29.86 -2.06
N ALA A 11 -39.75 31.19 -1.93
CA ALA A 11 -38.49 31.80 -1.52
C ALA A 11 -38.02 31.31 -0.14
N LYS A 12 -38.95 30.91 0.72
CA LYS A 12 -38.69 30.31 2.05
C LYS A 12 -38.03 28.92 1.92
N ASP A 13 -38.49 28.09 0.98
CA ASP A 13 -37.94 26.74 0.80
C ASP A 13 -36.58 26.75 0.07
N ARG A 14 -36.37 27.76 -0.82
CA ARG A 14 -35.02 27.97 -1.42
C ARG A 14 -33.99 28.41 -0.40
N ARG A 15 -34.36 29.27 0.56
CA ARG A 15 -33.48 29.64 1.69
C ARG A 15 -33.20 28.42 2.59
N ARG A 16 -34.21 27.60 2.81
CA ARG A 16 -34.07 26.36 3.57
C ARG A 16 -33.13 25.35 2.88
N LEU A 17 -33.19 25.21 1.57
CA LEU A 17 -32.23 24.38 0.82
C LEU A 17 -30.79 24.90 0.87
N GLN A 18 -30.64 26.25 0.82
CA GLN A 18 -29.33 26.86 1.03
C GLN A 18 -28.82 26.63 2.45
N SER A 19 -29.69 26.73 3.46
CA SER A 19 -29.32 26.43 4.85
C SER A 19 -28.98 24.95 5.04
N LEU A 20 -29.69 24.02 4.38
CA LEU A 20 -29.39 22.60 4.42
C LEU A 20 -28.02 22.31 3.84
N THR A 21 -27.62 22.96 2.73
CA THR A 21 -26.28 22.82 2.15
C THR A 21 -25.17 23.28 3.11
N VAL A 22 -25.44 24.39 3.83
CA VAL A 22 -24.51 24.87 4.85
C VAL A 22 -24.49 23.94 6.05
N GLU A 23 -25.63 23.42 6.45
CA GLU A 23 -25.75 22.46 7.56
C GLU A 23 -25.03 21.16 7.26
N LEU A 24 -25.15 20.62 6.05
CA LEU A 24 -24.39 19.43 5.60
C LEU A 24 -22.89 19.69 5.64
N LYS A 25 -22.41 20.85 5.19
CA LYS A 25 -21.00 21.22 5.32
C LYS A 25 -20.53 21.27 6.77
N LEU A 26 -21.32 21.88 7.63
CA LEU A 26 -21.01 21.96 9.06
C LEU A 26 -21.01 20.58 9.74
N GLN A 27 -21.94 19.70 9.35
CA GLN A 27 -21.95 18.31 9.82
C GLN A 27 -20.70 17.55 9.36
N ALA A 28 -20.25 17.79 8.12
CA ALA A 28 -19.02 17.27 7.57
C ALA A 28 -17.81 17.65 8.40
N GLU A 29 -17.66 18.94 8.61
CA GLU A 29 -16.56 19.47 9.41
C GLU A 29 -16.61 18.92 10.84
N ALA A 30 -17.80 18.81 11.42
CA ALA A 30 -18.00 18.28 12.75
C ALA A 30 -17.63 16.80 12.87
N LEU A 31 -17.98 15.95 11.88
CA LEU A 31 -17.57 14.54 11.84
C LEU A 31 -16.07 14.40 11.70
N THR A 32 -15.47 15.11 10.76
CA THR A 32 -14.01 15.11 10.59
C THR A 32 -13.30 15.57 11.87
N GLN A 33 -13.80 16.59 12.54
CA GLN A 33 -13.24 17.04 13.81
C GLN A 33 -13.43 16.01 14.93
N LYS A 34 -14.53 15.26 14.94
CA LYS A 34 -14.77 14.17 15.89
C LYS A 34 -13.78 13.03 15.66
N ASP A 35 -13.60 12.60 14.41
CA ASP A 35 -12.69 11.51 14.06
C ASP A 35 -11.23 11.89 14.33
N MET A 36 -10.83 13.11 14.01
CA MET A 36 -9.50 13.62 14.33
C MET A 36 -9.26 13.79 15.83
N ARG A 37 -10.29 14.07 16.62
CA ARG A 37 -10.19 14.06 18.10
C ARG A 37 -10.01 12.65 18.62
N SER A 38 -10.76 11.68 18.10
CA SER A 38 -10.64 10.27 18.46
C SER A 38 -9.23 9.73 18.14
N TRP A 39 -8.70 10.06 16.95
CA TRP A 39 -7.33 9.74 16.55
C TRP A 39 -6.31 10.33 17.52
N ARG A 40 -6.45 11.62 17.89
CA ARG A 40 -5.53 12.29 18.82
C ARG A 40 -5.58 11.66 20.20
N GLN A 41 -6.75 11.30 20.70
CA GLN A 41 -6.92 10.62 21.99
C GLN A 41 -6.28 9.23 21.97
N ALA A 42 -6.48 8.45 20.90
CA ALA A 42 -5.86 7.15 20.72
C ALA A 42 -4.33 7.25 20.65
N TRP A 43 -3.82 8.26 19.95
CA TRP A 43 -2.38 8.55 19.93
C TRP A 43 -1.84 8.89 21.33
N GLN A 44 -2.50 9.78 22.05
CA GLN A 44 -2.09 10.14 23.42
C GLN A 44 -2.06 8.93 24.35
N GLN A 45 -3.05 8.04 24.26
CA GLN A 45 -3.08 6.78 25.02
C GLN A 45 -1.93 5.84 24.63
N ALA A 46 -1.58 5.80 23.34
CA ALA A 46 -0.50 4.94 22.87
C ALA A 46 0.90 5.40 23.31
N ILE A 47 1.08 6.69 23.57
CA ILE A 47 2.36 7.27 24.05
C ILE A 47 2.39 7.52 25.56
N ASP A 48 1.38 7.08 26.30
CA ASP A 48 1.36 7.21 27.75
C ASP A 48 2.58 6.51 28.35
N ILE A 49 3.25 7.17 29.31
CA ILE A 49 4.51 6.69 29.87
C ILE A 49 4.26 5.56 30.86
N GLU A 50 3.20 5.65 31.64
CA GLU A 50 2.93 4.69 32.71
C GLU A 50 2.15 3.46 32.22
N ASN A 51 1.20 3.68 31.29
CA ASN A 51 0.33 2.64 30.79
C ASN A 51 0.01 2.83 29.29
N PRO A 52 1.00 2.59 28.40
CA PRO A 52 0.80 2.74 26.97
C PRO A 52 -0.25 1.75 26.46
N ARG A 53 -1.24 2.26 25.74
CA ARG A 53 -2.34 1.46 25.18
C ARG A 53 -2.54 1.78 23.70
N ARG A 54 -2.39 0.78 22.86
CA ARG A 54 -2.45 0.92 21.40
C ARG A 54 -3.72 0.37 20.78
N GLU A 55 -4.62 -0.27 21.55
CA GLU A 55 -5.80 -0.96 21.01
C GLU A 55 -6.69 -0.05 20.15
N ARG A 56 -6.99 1.17 20.64
CA ARG A 56 -7.80 2.15 19.90
C ARG A 56 -7.08 2.70 18.68
N LEU A 57 -5.77 2.85 18.78
CA LEU A 57 -4.97 3.29 17.65
C LEU A 57 -4.95 2.25 16.53
N TYR A 58 -4.86 0.97 16.89
CA TYR A 58 -4.92 -0.12 15.91
C TYR A 58 -6.31 -0.28 15.27
N ASP A 59 -7.39 0.07 15.96
CA ASP A 59 -8.72 0.13 15.32
C ASP A 59 -8.76 1.22 14.24
N ILE A 60 -8.20 2.39 14.54
CA ILE A 60 -8.07 3.47 13.55
C ILE A 60 -7.17 3.05 12.38
N TYR A 61 -6.09 2.31 12.62
CA TYR A 61 -5.21 1.83 11.54
C TYR A 61 -5.90 0.85 10.61
N ARG A 62 -6.81 0.01 11.12
CA ARG A 62 -7.64 -0.84 10.26
C ARG A 62 -8.54 -0.02 9.34
N ASP A 63 -9.12 1.07 9.85
CA ASP A 63 -9.90 1.98 9.03
C ASP A 63 -9.04 2.72 8.00
N VAL A 64 -7.79 3.06 8.36
CA VAL A 64 -6.81 3.70 7.47
C VAL A 64 -6.37 2.76 6.35
N GLU A 65 -6.15 1.48 6.66
CA GLU A 65 -5.69 0.46 5.72
C GLU A 65 -6.69 0.18 4.59
N VAL A 66 -7.98 0.44 4.81
CA VAL A 66 -9.05 0.27 3.81
C VAL A 66 -8.96 1.29 2.66
N ASP A 67 -8.19 2.38 2.80
CA ASP A 67 -8.01 3.35 1.73
C ASP A 67 -7.26 2.73 0.54
N LEU A 68 -7.91 2.63 -0.62
CA LEU A 68 -7.40 1.93 -1.80
C LEU A 68 -6.08 2.52 -2.32
N HIS A 69 -5.93 3.86 -2.30
CA HIS A 69 -4.70 4.49 -2.75
C HIS A 69 -3.54 4.19 -1.81
N LEU A 70 -3.78 4.28 -0.50
CA LEU A 70 -2.80 3.91 0.52
C LEU A 70 -2.40 2.43 0.41
N CYS A 71 -3.39 1.53 0.27
CA CYS A 71 -3.16 0.11 0.08
C CYS A 71 -2.24 -0.16 -1.12
N GLY A 72 -2.53 0.46 -2.27
CA GLY A 72 -1.69 0.34 -3.47
C GLY A 72 -0.25 0.82 -3.24
N CYS A 73 -0.04 1.92 -2.52
CA CYS A 73 1.29 2.42 -2.16
C CYS A 73 2.04 1.43 -1.23
N VAL A 74 1.35 0.88 -0.23
CA VAL A 74 1.93 -0.08 0.72
C VAL A 74 2.30 -1.38 0.02
N ASP A 75 1.39 -1.92 -0.79
CA ASP A 75 1.60 -3.18 -1.52
C ASP A 75 2.73 -3.06 -2.53
N GLN A 76 2.81 -1.94 -3.25
CA GLN A 76 3.92 -1.66 -4.16
C GLN A 76 5.25 -1.70 -3.40
N ARG A 77 5.38 -0.96 -2.31
CA ARG A 77 6.61 -0.86 -1.53
C ARG A 77 7.01 -2.19 -0.91
N LYS A 78 6.08 -2.94 -0.31
CA LYS A 78 6.33 -4.29 0.22
C LYS A 78 6.70 -5.27 -0.88
N GLY A 79 5.98 -5.22 -2.00
CA GLY A 79 6.18 -6.12 -3.13
C GLY A 79 7.57 -6.01 -3.75
N PHE A 80 8.16 -4.81 -3.78
CA PHE A 80 9.54 -4.63 -4.26
C PHE A 80 10.56 -5.32 -3.35
N VAL A 81 10.41 -5.26 -2.03
CA VAL A 81 11.28 -5.99 -1.10
C VAL A 81 11.07 -7.50 -1.23
N GLN A 82 9.80 -7.96 -1.28
CA GLN A 82 9.47 -9.39 -1.34
C GLN A 82 9.91 -10.08 -2.65
N LYS A 83 10.13 -9.28 -3.71
CA LYS A 83 10.64 -9.80 -5.00
C LYS A 83 12.15 -9.94 -5.05
N LYS A 84 12.89 -9.30 -4.11
CA LYS A 84 14.35 -9.40 -4.09
C LYS A 84 14.78 -10.84 -3.88
N GLY A 85 15.74 -11.31 -4.68
CA GLY A 85 16.42 -12.56 -4.44
C GLY A 85 17.20 -12.51 -3.12
N PHE A 86 17.46 -13.64 -2.52
CA PHE A 86 18.26 -13.73 -1.31
C PHE A 86 19.13 -15.00 -1.32
N LYS A 87 20.16 -14.98 -0.49
CA LYS A 87 21.08 -16.09 -0.31
C LYS A 87 21.56 -16.18 1.13
N LEU A 88 21.88 -17.38 1.57
CA LEU A 88 22.60 -17.59 2.81
C LEU A 88 24.07 -17.89 2.49
N VAL A 89 24.96 -17.11 3.07
CA VAL A 89 26.39 -17.17 2.81
C VAL A 89 27.18 -17.47 4.08
N ASP A 90 28.33 -18.12 3.93
CA ASP A 90 29.30 -18.32 5.01
C ASP A 90 30.14 -17.04 5.24
N ALA A 91 31.00 -17.05 6.25
CA ALA A 91 31.90 -15.95 6.56
C ALA A 91 32.89 -15.58 5.42
N LYS A 92 32.99 -16.43 4.39
CA LYS A 92 33.82 -16.18 3.19
C LYS A 92 33.00 -15.71 2.01
N GLY A 93 31.70 -15.47 2.19
CA GLY A 93 30.78 -15.07 1.14
C GLY A 93 30.34 -16.20 0.20
N LYS A 94 30.65 -17.48 0.53
CA LYS A 94 30.23 -18.61 -0.28
C LYS A 94 28.77 -18.96 0.04
N GLN A 95 27.92 -18.98 -0.97
CA GLN A 95 26.52 -19.36 -0.87
C GLN A 95 26.35 -20.84 -0.49
N ASN A 96 25.35 -21.11 0.36
CA ASN A 96 24.92 -22.45 0.70
C ASN A 96 23.51 -22.68 0.14
N ASP A 97 23.43 -23.36 -1.01
CA ASP A 97 22.17 -23.54 -1.75
C ASP A 97 21.17 -24.43 -0.99
N ASP A 98 21.65 -25.48 -0.29
CA ASP A 98 20.76 -26.38 0.45
C ASP A 98 20.05 -25.66 1.59
N VAL A 99 20.76 -24.77 2.30
CA VAL A 99 20.17 -23.99 3.36
C VAL A 99 19.32 -22.83 2.81
N THR A 100 19.75 -22.18 1.72
CA THR A 100 18.96 -21.13 1.06
C THR A 100 17.58 -21.64 0.67
N ARG A 101 17.50 -22.90 0.16
CA ARG A 101 16.24 -23.54 -0.22
C ARG A 101 15.25 -23.67 0.95
N LEU A 102 15.72 -23.82 2.19
CA LEU A 102 14.83 -23.89 3.36
C LEU A 102 14.03 -22.58 3.59
N PHE A 103 14.56 -21.45 3.09
CA PHE A 103 13.92 -20.14 3.17
C PHE A 103 13.01 -19.85 1.96
N GLU A 104 13.06 -20.63 0.88
CA GLU A 104 12.16 -20.50 -0.27
C GLU A 104 10.75 -21.06 0.03
N ALA A 105 10.31 -20.97 1.27
CA ALA A 105 9.06 -21.50 1.78
C ALA A 105 8.07 -20.40 2.15
N VAL A 106 6.78 -20.76 2.21
CA VAL A 106 5.70 -19.81 2.52
C VAL A 106 5.90 -19.15 3.89
N TRP A 107 6.34 -19.91 4.90
CA TRP A 107 6.56 -19.37 6.24
C TRP A 107 7.55 -18.21 6.25
N PHE A 108 8.59 -18.23 5.41
CA PHE A 108 9.57 -17.14 5.36
C PHE A 108 9.00 -15.91 4.63
N LYS A 109 8.23 -16.11 3.56
CA LYS A 109 7.51 -15.00 2.88
C LYS A 109 6.56 -14.30 3.81
N ASP A 110 5.82 -15.07 4.62
CA ASP A 110 4.90 -14.52 5.64
C ASP A 110 5.68 -13.76 6.72
N LEU A 111 6.82 -14.31 7.18
CA LEU A 111 7.71 -13.64 8.13
C LEU A 111 8.18 -12.28 7.60
N VAL A 112 8.70 -12.24 6.37
CA VAL A 112 9.12 -11.00 5.71
C VAL A 112 7.95 -10.02 5.62
N GLY A 113 6.75 -10.50 5.26
CA GLY A 113 5.54 -9.70 5.22
C GLY A 113 5.23 -9.05 6.57
N TYR A 114 5.26 -9.81 7.66
CA TYR A 114 5.00 -9.30 9.02
C TYR A 114 6.13 -8.38 9.53
N ILE A 115 7.37 -8.61 9.15
CA ILE A 115 8.48 -7.69 9.44
C ILE A 115 8.23 -6.34 8.77
N LEU A 116 7.88 -6.33 7.50
CA LEU A 116 7.58 -5.12 6.73
C LEU A 116 6.35 -4.38 7.28
N ASP A 117 5.34 -5.11 7.77
CA ASP A 117 4.17 -4.52 8.43
C ASP A 117 4.54 -3.66 9.63
N SER A 118 5.64 -3.96 10.32
CA SER A 118 6.10 -3.15 11.45
C SER A 118 6.38 -1.68 11.06
N ARG A 119 6.72 -1.41 9.80
CA ARG A 119 6.91 -0.03 9.29
C ARG A 119 5.62 0.77 9.28
N TYR A 120 4.50 0.11 9.04
CA TYR A 120 3.19 0.74 8.92
C TYR A 120 2.46 0.78 10.26
N TRP A 121 2.52 -0.34 10.99
CA TRP A 121 1.85 -0.52 12.28
C TRP A 121 2.71 -0.09 13.49
N GLY A 122 4.02 0.15 13.28
CA GLY A 122 5.00 0.51 14.30
C GLY A 122 5.65 -0.69 14.98
N HIS A 123 4.97 -1.82 15.09
CA HIS A 123 5.46 -3.03 15.75
C HIS A 123 4.81 -4.28 15.20
N SER A 124 5.56 -5.37 15.13
CA SER A 124 5.09 -6.73 14.84
C SER A 124 5.80 -7.72 15.75
N LEU A 125 5.05 -8.51 16.49
CA LEU A 125 5.57 -9.65 17.24
C LEU A 125 5.11 -10.91 16.51
N ILE A 126 6.06 -11.70 16.01
CA ILE A 126 5.83 -12.82 15.12
C ILE A 126 6.18 -14.09 15.88
N GLN A 127 5.23 -14.99 16.04
CA GLN A 127 5.43 -16.30 16.64
C GLN A 127 5.89 -17.29 15.57
N LEU A 128 6.98 -18.01 15.85
CA LEU A 128 7.45 -19.13 15.04
C LEU A 128 6.60 -20.37 15.38
N GLY A 129 6.18 -21.09 14.34
CA GLY A 129 5.46 -22.33 14.52
C GLY A 129 6.36 -23.49 14.92
N ASP A 130 5.76 -24.67 15.12
CA ASP A 130 6.50 -25.87 15.48
C ASP A 130 7.51 -26.27 14.40
N VAL A 131 8.61 -26.90 14.84
CA VAL A 131 9.63 -27.46 13.93
C VAL A 131 9.22 -28.86 13.54
N VAL A 132 9.14 -29.11 12.24
CA VAL A 132 8.83 -30.42 11.69
C VAL A 132 9.92 -30.85 10.71
N SER A 133 10.16 -32.15 10.61
CA SER A 133 11.02 -32.70 9.57
C SER A 133 10.17 -33.39 8.51
N ILE A 134 10.26 -32.93 7.26
CA ILE A 134 9.58 -33.53 6.12
C ILE A 134 10.64 -33.88 5.08
N ASP A 135 10.68 -35.13 4.66
CA ASP A 135 11.69 -35.67 3.72
C ASP A 135 13.15 -35.42 4.14
N GLY A 136 13.40 -35.34 5.46
CA GLY A 136 14.74 -35.08 6.02
C GLY A 136 15.09 -33.59 6.13
N GLU A 137 14.29 -32.71 5.62
CA GLU A 137 14.45 -31.24 5.75
C GLU A 137 13.68 -30.70 6.93
N MET A 138 14.33 -29.87 7.73
CA MET A 138 13.68 -29.16 8.82
C MET A 138 12.97 -27.90 8.32
N ARG A 139 11.73 -27.70 8.77
CA ARG A 139 10.98 -26.47 8.46
C ARG A 139 10.07 -26.07 9.62
N TYR A 140 9.72 -24.79 9.70
CA TYR A 140 8.63 -24.35 10.54
C TYR A 140 7.28 -24.69 9.90
N THR A 141 6.30 -25.08 10.70
CA THR A 141 4.92 -25.33 10.24
C THR A 141 4.25 -24.06 9.69
N GLY A 142 4.72 -22.90 10.13
CA GLY A 142 4.26 -21.59 9.72
C GLY A 142 4.80 -20.51 10.66
N VAL A 143 4.36 -19.30 10.47
CA VAL A 143 4.56 -18.17 11.38
C VAL A 143 3.26 -17.41 11.56
N GLU A 144 3.02 -16.92 12.74
CA GLU A 144 1.78 -16.19 13.05
C GLU A 144 2.08 -14.84 13.68
N LEU A 145 1.32 -13.83 13.30
CA LEU A 145 1.40 -12.53 13.92
C LEU A 145 0.62 -12.54 15.24
N VAL A 146 1.31 -12.32 16.36
CA VAL A 146 0.64 -12.12 17.64
C VAL A 146 -0.26 -10.89 17.54
N ASN A 147 -1.51 -11.02 17.98
CA ASN A 147 -2.46 -9.91 17.85
C ASN A 147 -1.91 -8.65 18.52
N ARG A 148 -1.67 -7.62 17.70
CA ARG A 148 -1.03 -6.36 18.10
C ARG A 148 -1.70 -5.69 19.29
N LYS A 149 -3.01 -5.87 19.49
CA LYS A 149 -3.76 -5.30 20.62
C LYS A 149 -3.38 -5.88 21.97
N HIS A 150 -2.77 -7.07 21.98
CA HIS A 150 -2.32 -7.76 23.19
C HIS A 150 -0.83 -7.56 23.47
N VAL A 151 -0.10 -6.88 22.59
CA VAL A 151 1.34 -6.65 22.75
C VAL A 151 1.59 -5.23 23.23
N ILE A 152 2.39 -5.10 24.30
CA ILE A 152 2.87 -3.82 24.80
C ILE A 152 4.39 -3.77 24.58
N PRO A 153 4.84 -3.26 23.44
CA PRO A 153 6.25 -3.31 23.03
C PRO A 153 7.16 -2.51 23.96
N GLU A 154 6.63 -1.45 24.58
CA GLU A 154 7.37 -0.58 25.52
C GLU A 154 7.96 -1.39 26.68
N TYR A 155 7.22 -2.38 27.14
CA TYR A 155 7.62 -3.25 28.26
C TYR A 155 7.98 -4.68 27.83
N GLY A 156 7.83 -5.02 26.56
CA GLY A 156 8.14 -6.35 26.05
C GLY A 156 7.25 -7.44 26.61
N VAL A 157 5.94 -7.17 26.76
CA VAL A 157 4.98 -8.10 27.37
C VAL A 157 3.76 -8.33 26.47
N ILE A 158 3.18 -9.52 26.61
CA ILE A 158 1.89 -9.88 26.02
C ILE A 158 0.87 -9.93 27.16
N ILE A 159 -0.22 -9.17 27.03
CA ILE A 159 -1.33 -9.17 27.96
C ILE A 159 -2.43 -10.13 27.48
N ARG A 160 -3.13 -10.77 28.42
CA ARG A 160 -4.19 -11.71 28.10
C ARG A 160 -5.47 -11.00 27.63
N GLU A 161 -5.86 -9.97 28.36
CA GLU A 161 -6.99 -9.13 28.01
C GLU A 161 -6.52 -7.69 27.72
N GLN A 162 -7.21 -7.00 26.81
CA GLN A 162 -6.81 -5.62 26.43
C GLN A 162 -6.92 -4.61 27.58
N SER A 163 -7.70 -4.94 28.61
CA SER A 163 -7.83 -4.12 29.83
C SER A 163 -6.75 -4.34 30.86
N ASP A 164 -5.95 -5.41 30.72
CA ASP A 164 -4.95 -5.77 31.72
C ASP A 164 -3.84 -4.74 31.82
N GLU A 165 -3.29 -4.56 33.02
CA GLU A 165 -2.07 -3.81 33.21
C GLU A 165 -0.86 -4.58 32.65
N TRP A 166 0.09 -3.88 32.07
CA TRP A 166 1.31 -4.48 31.53
C TRP A 166 2.09 -5.32 32.55
N ARG A 167 1.97 -5.00 33.83
CA ARG A 167 2.62 -5.74 34.93
C ARG A 167 2.12 -7.17 35.09
N LEU A 168 0.91 -7.44 34.63
CA LEU A 168 0.32 -8.78 34.59
C LEU A 168 0.65 -9.53 33.30
N GLY A 169 1.31 -8.86 32.34
CA GLY A 169 1.67 -9.41 31.05
C GLY A 169 2.79 -10.45 31.15
N MET A 170 2.81 -11.35 30.20
CA MET A 170 3.86 -12.35 30.05
C MET A 170 5.02 -11.76 29.25
N PRO A 171 6.25 -11.71 29.80
CA PRO A 171 7.42 -11.20 29.08
C PRO A 171 7.74 -12.12 27.89
N TYR A 172 7.98 -11.53 26.73
CA TYR A 172 8.32 -12.27 25.51
C TYR A 172 9.79 -12.12 25.10
N ARG A 173 10.52 -11.18 25.68
CA ARG A 173 11.96 -10.99 25.42
C ARG A 173 12.85 -11.89 26.27
N GLU A 174 12.29 -12.53 27.28
CA GLU A 174 12.98 -13.37 28.25
C GLU A 174 12.30 -14.74 28.36
N GLY A 175 13.04 -15.70 28.93
CA GLY A 175 12.52 -17.06 29.17
C GLY A 175 12.26 -17.87 27.89
N PRO A 176 11.47 -18.96 27.98
CA PRO A 176 11.25 -19.88 26.86
C PRO A 176 10.57 -19.24 25.66
N MET A 177 9.74 -18.22 25.88
CA MET A 177 9.02 -17.54 24.79
C MET A 177 9.96 -16.76 23.89
N ALA A 178 11.06 -16.23 24.40
CA ALA A 178 12.03 -15.45 23.62
C ALA A 178 12.66 -16.25 22.47
N ASP A 179 12.70 -17.56 22.57
CA ASP A 179 13.23 -18.42 21.51
C ASP A 179 12.21 -18.67 20.38
N TRP A 180 10.94 -18.42 20.63
CA TRP A 180 9.84 -18.70 19.68
C TRP A 180 9.19 -17.47 19.05
N VAL A 181 9.69 -16.27 19.35
CA VAL A 181 9.16 -15.04 18.78
C VAL A 181 10.24 -14.21 18.14
N VAL A 182 9.87 -13.53 17.04
CA VAL A 182 10.71 -12.53 16.35
C VAL A 182 10.00 -11.19 16.51
N GLU A 183 10.73 -10.18 16.95
CA GLU A 183 10.20 -8.84 17.17
C GLU A 183 10.70 -7.89 16.07
N ALA A 184 9.78 -7.22 15.38
CA ALA A 184 10.07 -6.20 14.38
C ALA A 184 9.48 -4.85 14.78
N GLY A 185 10.23 -3.77 14.49
CA GLY A 185 9.86 -2.41 14.87
C GLY A 185 10.51 -1.98 16.18
N LYS A 186 10.26 -0.74 16.57
CA LYS A 186 10.81 -0.15 17.80
C LYS A 186 9.72 0.04 18.85
N PRO A 187 10.02 -0.11 20.15
CA PRO A 187 8.99 -0.02 21.20
C PRO A 187 8.16 1.27 21.18
N LYS A 188 8.77 2.41 20.79
CA LYS A 188 8.09 3.72 20.76
C LYS A 188 7.66 4.15 19.37
N ASP A 189 7.88 3.32 18.34
CA ASP A 189 7.41 3.61 16.98
C ASP A 189 5.94 3.26 16.86
N LEU A 190 5.17 4.16 16.27
CA LEU A 190 3.75 3.98 16.01
C LEU A 190 3.46 3.77 14.52
N GLY A 191 4.50 3.72 13.69
CA GLY A 191 4.41 3.42 12.26
C GLY A 191 3.87 4.55 11.38
N LEU A 192 3.82 4.24 10.10
CA LEU A 192 3.39 5.21 9.08
C LEU A 192 1.88 5.43 9.07
N TYR A 193 1.07 4.47 9.52
CA TYR A 193 -0.39 4.62 9.57
C TYR A 193 -0.84 5.73 10.52
N LEU A 194 -0.06 6.04 11.58
CA LEU A 194 -0.31 7.21 12.41
C LEU A 194 -0.35 8.50 11.59
N LYS A 195 0.59 8.64 10.66
CA LYS A 195 0.72 9.82 9.79
C LYS A 195 -0.30 9.79 8.67
N ALA A 196 -0.50 8.62 8.05
CA ALA A 196 -1.46 8.42 6.97
C ALA A 196 -2.90 8.73 7.42
N ALA A 197 -3.25 8.44 8.68
CA ALA A 197 -4.57 8.74 9.26
C ALA A 197 -4.98 10.21 9.10
N THR A 198 -4.02 11.14 9.11
CA THR A 198 -4.29 12.57 8.93
C THR A 198 -4.82 12.92 7.53
N GLN A 199 -4.58 12.08 6.55
CA GLN A 199 -5.08 12.25 5.17
C GLN A 199 -6.25 11.33 4.86
N THR A 200 -6.23 10.08 5.31
CA THR A 200 -7.28 9.10 5.01
C THR A 200 -8.60 9.42 5.71
N ILE A 201 -8.58 9.85 6.98
CA ILE A 201 -9.79 10.21 7.71
C ILE A 201 -10.55 11.36 7.03
N PRO A 202 -9.94 12.53 6.74
CA PRO A 202 -10.63 13.59 6.00
C PRO A 202 -11.04 13.17 4.59
N LYS A 203 -10.24 12.38 3.89
CA LYS A 203 -10.55 11.86 2.55
C LYS A 203 -11.82 11.01 2.57
N LYS A 204 -11.93 10.04 3.49
CA LYS A 204 -13.12 9.19 3.67
C LYS A 204 -14.38 10.04 3.90
N ASN A 205 -14.29 11.03 4.78
CA ASN A 205 -15.40 11.92 5.05
C ASN A 205 -15.78 12.77 3.83
N MET A 206 -14.79 13.26 3.07
CA MET A 206 -15.02 14.01 1.84
C MET A 206 -15.74 13.18 0.77
N LEU A 207 -15.37 11.91 0.59
CA LEU A 207 -16.04 11.01 -0.35
C LEU A 207 -17.51 10.83 0.03
N ALA A 208 -17.80 10.58 1.30
CA ALA A 208 -19.18 10.42 1.78
C ALA A 208 -20.04 11.68 1.52
N TYR A 209 -19.44 12.88 1.64
CA TYR A 209 -20.14 14.12 1.31
C TYR A 209 -20.30 14.35 -0.17
N TRP A 210 -19.33 13.94 -0.97
CA TRP A 210 -19.42 14.03 -2.41
C TRP A 210 -20.59 13.19 -2.93
N ASP A 211 -20.75 11.98 -2.38
CA ASP A 211 -21.87 11.10 -2.71
C ASP A 211 -23.21 11.73 -2.32
N GLN A 212 -23.34 12.27 -1.09
CA GLN A 212 -24.55 12.97 -0.66
C GLN A 212 -24.84 14.22 -1.50
N PHE A 213 -23.79 14.95 -1.86
CA PHE A 213 -23.93 16.12 -2.74
C PHE A 213 -24.41 15.71 -4.14
N GLY A 214 -23.90 14.59 -4.66
CA GLY A 214 -24.33 13.98 -5.92
C GLY A 214 -25.80 13.57 -5.89
N GLU A 215 -26.27 12.95 -4.82
CA GLU A 215 -27.69 12.59 -4.65
C GLU A 215 -28.62 13.80 -4.58
N ILE A 216 -28.20 14.86 -3.88
CA ILE A 216 -29.05 16.05 -3.68
C ILE A 216 -29.03 16.98 -4.89
N PHE A 217 -27.87 17.18 -5.49
CA PHE A 217 -27.64 18.22 -6.51
C PHE A 217 -27.29 17.67 -7.91
N GLY A 218 -27.02 16.37 -8.05
CA GLY A 218 -26.69 15.73 -9.32
C GLY A 218 -27.90 15.54 -10.22
N MET A 219 -29.12 15.61 -9.67
CA MET A 219 -30.33 15.59 -10.48
C MET A 219 -30.77 17.02 -10.83
N PRO A 220 -31.04 17.31 -12.12
CA PRO A 220 -31.50 18.65 -12.52
C PRO A 220 -32.79 19.01 -11.80
N ILE A 221 -32.82 20.22 -11.24
CA ILE A 221 -34.00 20.74 -10.52
C ILE A 221 -35.06 21.07 -11.57
N ARG A 222 -36.17 20.36 -11.53
CA ARG A 222 -37.31 20.60 -12.39
C ARG A 222 -38.29 21.51 -11.69
N ILE A 223 -38.57 22.66 -12.27
CA ILE A 223 -39.51 23.66 -11.73
C ILE A 223 -40.68 23.80 -12.70
N ALA A 224 -41.89 23.47 -12.26
CA ALA A 224 -43.10 23.78 -13.02
C ALA A 224 -43.74 25.07 -12.48
N LYS A 225 -44.01 25.99 -13.36
CA LYS A 225 -44.84 27.17 -13.09
C LYS A 225 -46.21 26.93 -13.71
N THR A 226 -47.27 26.98 -12.96
CA THR A 226 -48.60 26.75 -13.44
C THR A 226 -49.58 27.79 -12.90
N THR A 227 -50.55 28.18 -13.72
CA THR A 227 -51.66 29.05 -13.35
C THR A 227 -52.85 28.24 -12.83
N ALA A 228 -52.80 26.90 -12.86
CA ALA A 228 -53.87 26.03 -12.37
C ALA A 228 -54.18 26.29 -10.91
N ARG A 229 -55.45 26.55 -10.60
CA ARG A 229 -55.97 26.80 -9.25
C ARG A 229 -56.59 25.56 -8.62
N ASP A 230 -57.01 24.57 -9.46
CA ASP A 230 -57.60 23.33 -8.99
C ASP A 230 -56.56 22.45 -8.26
N PRO A 231 -56.85 21.94 -7.08
CA PRO A 231 -55.98 20.99 -6.36
C PRO A 231 -55.69 19.70 -7.14
N LYS A 232 -56.62 19.21 -7.98
CA LYS A 232 -56.42 18.02 -8.82
C LYS A 232 -55.36 18.24 -9.88
N ASP A 233 -55.42 19.35 -10.59
CA ASP A 233 -54.45 19.69 -11.64
C ASP A 233 -53.05 19.88 -11.05
N ARG A 234 -52.96 20.48 -9.87
CA ARG A 234 -51.68 20.64 -9.14
C ARG A 234 -51.10 19.29 -8.73
N SER A 235 -51.95 18.36 -8.21
CA SER A 235 -51.53 17.03 -7.84
C SER A 235 -51.08 16.23 -9.05
N GLN A 236 -51.72 16.39 -10.22
CA GLN A 236 -51.28 15.76 -11.45
C GLN A 236 -49.92 16.26 -11.89
N ILE A 237 -49.67 17.57 -11.85
CA ILE A 237 -48.36 18.16 -12.19
C ILE A 237 -47.25 17.67 -11.20
N GLU A 238 -47.58 17.62 -9.87
CA GLU A 238 -46.65 17.09 -8.89
C GLU A 238 -46.30 15.60 -9.15
N ASN A 239 -47.31 14.79 -9.44
CA ASN A 239 -47.11 13.36 -9.76
C ASN A 239 -46.32 13.15 -11.06
N MET A 240 -46.59 13.99 -12.09
CA MET A 240 -45.82 13.96 -13.35
C MET A 240 -44.37 14.34 -13.12
N LEU A 241 -44.09 15.40 -12.38
CA LEU A 241 -42.71 15.81 -12.03
C LEU A 241 -41.99 14.73 -11.20
N ALA A 242 -42.71 14.07 -10.32
CA ALA A 242 -42.15 12.96 -9.51
C ALA A 242 -41.87 11.70 -10.36
N SER A 243 -42.74 11.41 -11.37
CA SER A 243 -42.61 10.23 -12.24
C SER A 243 -41.67 10.46 -13.44
N MET A 244 -41.26 11.69 -13.71
CA MET A 244 -40.33 12.02 -14.81
C MET A 244 -38.91 11.45 -14.63
N GLY A 245 -38.60 10.65 -13.64
CA GLY A 245 -37.37 9.93 -13.38
C GLY A 245 -36.27 10.03 -14.46
N ALA A 246 -36.08 8.96 -15.18
CA ALA A 246 -35.17 8.90 -16.36
C ALA A 246 -35.83 9.29 -17.69
N ALA A 247 -37.16 9.62 -17.72
CA ALA A 247 -37.86 9.97 -18.94
C ALA A 247 -37.63 11.42 -19.36
N ALA A 248 -37.26 11.59 -20.63
CA ALA A 248 -36.89 12.89 -21.20
C ALA A 248 -38.10 13.77 -21.61
N TRP A 249 -39.34 13.30 -21.43
CA TRP A 249 -40.54 14.01 -21.90
C TRP A 249 -41.73 13.91 -20.92
N GLY A 250 -42.56 14.90 -20.96
CA GLY A 250 -43.83 14.93 -20.22
C GLY A 250 -44.85 15.83 -20.90
N LEU A 251 -46.12 15.52 -20.72
CA LEU A 251 -47.26 16.34 -21.19
C LEU A 251 -47.81 17.18 -20.04
N PHE A 252 -47.94 18.47 -20.23
CA PHE A 252 -48.38 19.40 -19.21
C PHE A 252 -49.64 20.14 -19.65
N PRO A 253 -50.52 20.53 -18.70
CA PRO A 253 -51.64 21.41 -18.99
C PRO A 253 -51.23 22.75 -19.60
N ASP A 254 -52.12 23.33 -20.41
CA ASP A 254 -51.88 24.64 -21.02
C ASP A 254 -51.55 25.71 -19.95
N GLY A 255 -50.57 26.57 -20.26
CA GLY A 255 -50.06 27.54 -19.29
C GLY A 255 -49.08 27.02 -18.26
N THR A 256 -48.56 25.80 -18.42
CA THR A 256 -47.47 25.26 -17.59
C THR A 256 -46.13 25.49 -18.30
N ASP A 257 -45.25 26.24 -17.62
CA ASP A 257 -43.85 26.45 -18.04
C ASP A 257 -42.90 25.62 -17.17
N ILE A 258 -42.00 24.85 -17.78
CA ILE A 258 -41.02 24.04 -17.09
C ILE A 258 -39.64 24.62 -17.32
N ASP A 259 -39.04 25.04 -16.26
CA ASP A 259 -37.64 25.51 -16.25
C ASP A 259 -36.75 24.43 -15.61
N ILE A 260 -35.87 23.86 -16.40
CA ILE A 260 -34.86 22.92 -15.92
C ILE A 260 -33.61 23.73 -15.60
N LYS A 261 -33.42 24.04 -14.33
CA LYS A 261 -32.20 24.70 -13.88
C LYS A 261 -31.11 23.71 -13.63
N GLU A 262 -30.16 23.68 -14.54
CA GLU A 262 -28.87 23.05 -14.28
C GLU A 262 -28.17 23.80 -13.13
N THR A 263 -27.74 23.06 -12.13
CA THR A 263 -26.95 23.61 -11.02
C THR A 263 -25.55 23.92 -11.53
N THR A 264 -25.33 25.12 -12.05
CA THR A 264 -24.02 25.65 -12.47
C THR A 264 -23.12 25.88 -11.25
N ARG A 265 -22.78 24.83 -10.51
CA ARG A 265 -21.85 24.90 -9.37
C ARG A 265 -20.67 23.95 -9.56
N GLY A 266 -20.07 23.97 -10.77
CA GLY A 266 -18.84 23.25 -11.06
C GLY A 266 -17.71 23.53 -10.06
N ASP A 267 -17.69 24.72 -9.46
CA ASP A 267 -16.67 25.07 -8.47
C ASP A 267 -16.78 24.27 -7.16
N ALA A 268 -18.01 23.95 -6.70
CA ALA A 268 -18.18 23.19 -5.47
C ALA A 268 -17.77 21.72 -5.68
N PHE A 269 -18.01 21.15 -6.85
CA PHE A 269 -17.61 19.79 -7.23
C PHE A 269 -16.09 19.67 -7.28
N ASN A 270 -15.41 20.61 -7.90
CA ASN A 270 -13.95 20.66 -8.02
C ASN A 270 -13.22 20.76 -6.67
N VAL A 271 -13.86 21.31 -5.62
CA VAL A 271 -13.25 21.39 -4.28
C VAL A 271 -13.06 20.01 -3.65
N TYR A 272 -14.06 19.13 -3.80
CA TYR A 272 -13.97 17.77 -3.27
C TYR A 272 -12.91 16.96 -4.00
N ASP A 273 -12.94 16.98 -5.33
CA ASP A 273 -12.00 16.31 -6.21
C ASP A 273 -10.55 16.70 -5.91
N LYS A 274 -10.25 18.00 -5.97
CA LYS A 274 -8.90 18.51 -5.65
C LYS A 274 -8.43 18.18 -4.22
N ARG A 275 -9.34 18.07 -3.25
CA ARG A 275 -8.95 17.70 -1.88
C ARG A 275 -8.61 16.22 -1.78
N ILE A 276 -9.32 15.36 -2.53
CA ILE A 276 -9.05 13.92 -2.62
C ILE A 276 -7.71 13.69 -3.31
N ASP A 277 -7.47 14.34 -4.46
CA ASP A 277 -6.20 14.29 -5.17
C ASP A 277 -5.02 14.74 -4.31
N ARG A 278 -5.21 15.83 -3.56
CA ARG A 278 -4.20 16.28 -2.61
C ARG A 278 -3.91 15.25 -1.53
N ALA A 279 -4.95 14.58 -1.00
CA ALA A 279 -4.78 13.52 -0.02
C ALA A 279 -3.99 12.34 -0.60
N ASN A 280 -4.34 11.90 -1.82
CA ASN A 280 -3.63 10.83 -2.53
C ASN A 280 -2.15 11.20 -2.75
N SER A 281 -1.89 12.42 -3.23
CA SER A 281 -0.52 12.91 -3.42
C SER A 281 0.30 12.93 -2.11
N GLU A 282 -0.30 13.36 -0.99
CA GLU A 282 0.40 13.35 0.31
C GLU A 282 0.61 11.92 0.84
N LEU A 283 -0.33 10.99 0.58
CA LEU A 283 -0.16 9.58 0.91
C LEU A 283 0.98 8.94 0.10
N SER A 284 1.04 9.18 -1.21
CA SER A 284 2.14 8.72 -2.06
C SER A 284 3.50 9.24 -1.59
N LYS A 285 3.60 10.53 -1.29
CA LYS A 285 4.82 11.14 -0.73
C LYS A 285 5.21 10.53 0.62
N GLY A 286 4.22 10.28 1.49
CA GLY A 286 4.47 9.74 2.82
C GLY A 286 4.91 8.27 2.83
N ILE A 287 4.46 7.47 1.87
CA ILE A 287 4.72 6.03 1.79
C ILE A 287 5.85 5.70 0.82
N LEU A 288 5.83 6.29 -0.38
CA LEU A 288 6.78 6.00 -1.47
C LEU A 288 7.90 7.04 -1.60
N ASN A 289 7.84 8.13 -0.83
CA ASN A 289 8.68 9.34 -0.96
C ASN A 289 8.59 10.01 -2.34
N GLN A 290 7.58 9.67 -3.13
CA GLN A 290 7.35 10.22 -4.48
C GLN A 290 5.87 10.19 -4.85
N THR A 291 5.50 10.90 -5.95
CA THR A 291 4.10 10.96 -6.44
C THR A 291 3.91 10.30 -7.81
N MET A 292 4.98 10.10 -8.59
CA MET A 292 4.87 9.91 -10.03
C MET A 292 4.75 8.45 -10.50
N THR A 293 4.86 7.47 -9.62
CA THR A 293 4.70 6.05 -10.00
C THR A 293 3.24 5.63 -10.16
N ILE A 294 2.29 6.41 -9.62
CA ILE A 294 0.87 6.03 -9.61
C ILE A 294 0.02 7.02 -10.42
N ASP A 295 0.32 8.32 -10.41
CA ASP A 295 -0.65 9.35 -10.84
C ASP A 295 -0.35 10.08 -12.16
N ASN A 296 0.87 10.13 -12.71
CA ASN A 296 1.15 10.92 -13.91
C ASN A 296 2.31 10.42 -14.76
N GLY A 297 2.11 10.35 -16.07
CA GLY A 297 3.15 10.15 -17.07
C GLY A 297 4.12 11.35 -17.10
N SER A 298 5.36 11.11 -16.72
CA SER A 298 6.44 12.10 -16.73
C SER A 298 7.42 11.86 -17.87
N SER A 299 8.29 12.85 -18.13
CA SER A 299 9.43 12.65 -19.04
C SER A 299 10.40 11.59 -18.49
N LEU A 300 11.05 10.82 -19.36
CA LEU A 300 11.96 9.73 -19.00
C LEU A 300 12.97 10.11 -17.90
N SER A 301 13.59 11.29 -17.99
CA SER A 301 14.60 11.76 -17.03
C SER A 301 14.03 12.05 -15.62
N GLN A 302 12.77 12.43 -15.49
CA GLN A 302 12.13 12.63 -14.19
C GLN A 302 11.73 11.27 -13.58
N SER A 303 11.35 10.29 -14.40
CA SER A 303 11.04 8.94 -13.95
C SER A 303 12.23 8.23 -13.34
N GLU A 304 13.44 8.41 -13.90
CA GLU A 304 14.67 7.81 -13.37
C GLU A 304 15.02 8.33 -11.97
N VAL A 305 14.94 9.64 -11.74
CA VAL A 305 15.21 10.24 -10.41
C VAL A 305 14.19 9.79 -9.38
N HIS A 306 12.93 9.68 -9.77
CA HIS A 306 11.87 9.20 -8.87
C HIS A 306 12.02 7.72 -8.53
N LEU A 307 12.49 6.91 -9.48
CA LEU A 307 12.78 5.50 -9.25
C LEU A 307 13.93 5.34 -8.24
N GLU A 308 15.03 6.09 -8.40
CA GLU A 308 16.16 6.05 -7.47
C GLU A 308 15.75 6.42 -6.03
N VAL A 309 14.92 7.45 -5.85
CA VAL A 309 14.41 7.84 -4.53
C VAL A 309 13.55 6.73 -3.92
N PHE A 310 12.74 6.06 -4.72
CA PHE A 310 11.92 4.95 -4.27
C PHE A 310 12.78 3.71 -3.94
N GLU A 311 13.76 3.38 -4.77
CA GLU A 311 14.70 2.30 -4.52
C GLU A 311 15.44 2.47 -3.18
N ASN A 312 15.88 3.67 -2.85
CA ASN A 312 16.47 3.98 -1.54
C ASN A 312 15.55 3.69 -0.34
N VAL A 313 14.23 3.82 -0.53
CA VAL A 313 13.26 3.47 0.51
C VAL A 313 13.08 1.96 0.62
N VAL A 314 13.03 1.28 -0.51
CA VAL A 314 12.96 -0.20 -0.60
C VAL A 314 14.21 -0.82 0.03
N GLU A 315 15.40 -0.29 -0.24
CA GLU A 315 16.66 -0.76 0.37
C GLU A 315 16.64 -0.66 1.90
N LYS A 316 16.16 0.45 2.46
CA LYS A 316 16.02 0.61 3.92
C LYS A 316 15.05 -0.41 4.54
N ASP A 317 14.02 -0.82 3.82
CA ASP A 317 13.10 -1.84 4.28
C ASP A 317 13.72 -3.24 4.10
N ALA A 318 14.52 -3.45 3.06
CA ALA A 318 15.29 -4.66 2.85
C ALA A 318 16.35 -4.83 3.95
N ASP A 319 17.08 -3.78 4.31
CA ASP A 319 18.03 -3.79 5.43
C ASP A 319 17.35 -4.15 6.75
N LEU A 320 16.16 -3.61 7.02
CA LEU A 320 15.40 -3.97 8.23
C LEU A 320 15.12 -5.48 8.28
N VAL A 321 14.71 -6.08 7.17
CA VAL A 321 14.48 -7.54 7.09
C VAL A 321 15.78 -8.30 7.32
N LYS A 322 16.86 -7.91 6.64
CA LYS A 322 18.18 -8.52 6.77
C LYS A 322 18.67 -8.50 8.21
N ASP A 323 18.60 -7.36 8.88
CA ASP A 323 19.02 -7.20 10.27
C ASP A 323 18.21 -8.12 11.19
N ILE A 324 16.89 -8.15 11.07
CA ILE A 324 16.03 -8.99 11.91
C ILE A 324 16.27 -10.48 11.65
N VAL A 325 16.48 -10.88 10.41
CA VAL A 325 16.79 -12.27 10.08
C VAL A 325 18.11 -12.68 10.70
N ASN A 326 19.16 -11.88 10.55
CA ASN A 326 20.48 -12.19 11.06
C ASN A 326 20.55 -12.12 12.60
N ASP A 327 19.97 -11.09 13.21
CA ASP A 327 20.09 -10.85 14.64
C ASP A 327 19.12 -11.67 15.49
N GLN A 328 17.97 -12.03 14.92
CA GLN A 328 16.92 -12.70 15.69
C GLN A 328 16.54 -14.08 15.15
N LEU A 329 16.25 -14.21 13.85
CA LEU A 329 15.76 -15.48 13.31
C LEU A 329 16.85 -16.56 13.29
N LEU A 330 18.02 -16.30 12.68
CA LEU A 330 19.09 -17.29 12.57
C LEU A 330 19.57 -17.82 13.91
N PRO A 331 19.79 -17.00 14.95
CA PRO A 331 20.15 -17.50 16.29
C PRO A 331 19.08 -18.42 16.91
N ARG A 332 17.78 -18.15 16.65
CA ARG A 332 16.69 -19.02 17.10
C ARG A 332 16.65 -20.33 16.31
N MET A 333 16.84 -20.26 15.00
CA MET A 333 16.92 -21.45 14.15
C MET A 333 18.07 -22.38 14.59
N VAL A 334 19.23 -21.82 14.97
CA VAL A 334 20.34 -22.64 15.55
C VAL A 334 19.88 -23.36 16.82
N LYS A 335 19.18 -22.67 17.74
CA LYS A 335 18.65 -23.29 18.95
C LYS A 335 17.60 -24.37 18.65
N HIS A 336 16.84 -24.22 17.58
CA HIS A 336 15.86 -25.20 17.14
C HIS A 336 16.45 -26.34 16.32
N GLY A 337 17.78 -26.36 16.11
CA GLY A 337 18.49 -27.43 15.43
C GLY A 337 18.62 -27.31 13.91
N PHE A 338 18.27 -26.16 13.32
CA PHE A 338 18.48 -25.94 11.89
C PHE A 338 19.97 -25.82 11.53
N PRO A 339 20.40 -26.28 10.34
CA PRO A 339 21.79 -26.26 9.90
C PRO A 339 22.23 -24.87 9.39
N VAL A 340 21.95 -23.81 10.15
CA VAL A 340 22.25 -22.41 9.78
C VAL A 340 23.43 -21.81 10.53
N THR A 341 24.15 -22.61 11.30
CA THR A 341 25.28 -22.14 12.13
C THR A 341 26.40 -21.55 11.27
N GLY A 342 26.77 -20.30 11.57
CA GLY A 342 27.85 -19.59 10.87
C GLY A 342 27.43 -19.03 9.49
N LEU A 343 26.16 -19.10 9.16
CA LEU A 343 25.62 -18.51 7.95
C LEU A 343 25.01 -17.14 8.23
N HIS A 344 25.00 -16.28 7.21
CA HIS A 344 24.40 -14.97 7.21
C HIS A 344 23.43 -14.84 6.05
N PHE A 345 22.32 -14.19 6.29
CA PHE A 345 21.35 -13.83 5.25
C PHE A 345 21.80 -12.56 4.53
N GLU A 346 21.82 -12.61 3.23
CA GLU A 346 22.08 -11.44 2.36
C GLU A 346 21.04 -11.38 1.24
N TRP A 347 20.68 -10.17 0.84
CA TRP A 347 19.94 -10.00 -0.41
C TRP A 347 20.87 -10.28 -1.58
N ASP A 348 20.30 -10.83 -2.64
CA ASP A 348 21.04 -11.05 -3.87
C ASP A 348 21.04 -9.75 -4.69
N ASP A 349 22.15 -9.03 -4.61
CA ASP A 349 22.37 -7.81 -5.38
C ASP A 349 22.95 -8.10 -6.79
N SER A 350 22.87 -9.35 -7.25
CA SER A 350 23.21 -9.67 -8.63
C SER A 350 22.29 -8.84 -9.54
N VAL A 351 22.91 -8.03 -10.39
CA VAL A 351 22.20 -7.13 -11.29
C VAL A 351 21.42 -7.98 -12.29
N ASP A 352 20.10 -7.97 -12.19
CA ASP A 352 19.25 -8.52 -13.24
C ASP A 352 19.35 -7.59 -14.47
N TYR A 353 20.35 -7.88 -15.31
CA TYR A 353 20.47 -7.21 -16.59
C TYR A 353 19.28 -7.55 -17.46
N THR A 354 18.70 -6.56 -18.14
CA THR A 354 17.77 -6.86 -19.22
C THR A 354 18.46 -7.74 -20.25
N PRO A 355 17.75 -8.59 -21.01
CA PRO A 355 18.38 -9.45 -22.02
C PRO A 355 19.30 -8.70 -22.97
N GLU A 356 19.00 -7.44 -23.27
CA GLU A 356 19.81 -6.55 -24.12
C GLU A 356 21.09 -6.09 -23.41
N GLN A 357 20.97 -5.62 -22.17
CA GLN A 357 22.13 -5.24 -21.34
C GLN A 357 23.04 -6.43 -21.06
N GLN A 358 22.45 -7.60 -20.82
CA GLN A 358 23.20 -8.83 -20.60
C GLN A 358 23.98 -9.26 -21.82
N LEU A 359 23.37 -9.16 -23.02
CA LEU A 359 24.03 -9.43 -24.28
C LEU A 359 25.20 -8.45 -24.55
N GLU A 360 25.03 -7.16 -24.25
CA GLU A 360 26.12 -6.17 -24.38
C GLU A 360 27.24 -6.42 -23.39
N TYR A 361 26.93 -6.75 -22.15
CA TYR A 361 27.91 -7.06 -21.10
C TYR A 361 28.69 -8.33 -21.44
N GLU A 362 28.03 -9.40 -21.86
CA GLU A 362 28.68 -10.65 -22.29
C GLU A 362 29.54 -10.46 -23.54
N LYS A 363 29.11 -9.67 -24.51
CA LYS A 363 29.94 -9.30 -25.66
C LYS A 363 31.19 -8.55 -25.21
N MET A 364 31.05 -7.56 -24.33
CA MET A 364 32.17 -6.78 -23.82
C MET A 364 33.18 -7.66 -23.06
N ILE A 365 32.72 -8.62 -22.28
CA ILE A 365 33.59 -9.58 -21.58
C ILE A 365 34.29 -10.52 -22.58
N ALA A 366 33.51 -11.11 -23.50
CA ALA A 366 34.07 -12.03 -24.50
C ALA A 366 35.07 -11.39 -25.45
N ASP A 367 34.91 -10.06 -25.72
CA ASP A 367 35.85 -9.28 -26.54
C ASP A 367 37.17 -8.95 -25.81
N ARG A 368 37.14 -8.86 -24.48
CA ARG A 368 38.31 -8.45 -23.67
C ARG A 368 39.00 -9.55 -22.92
N TYR A 369 38.28 -10.63 -22.63
CA TYR A 369 38.76 -11.74 -21.79
C TYR A 369 38.46 -13.09 -22.44
N GLU A 370 39.32 -14.09 -22.20
CA GLU A 370 38.99 -15.47 -22.53
C GLU A 370 37.99 -16.02 -21.50
N VAL A 371 36.80 -16.36 -21.95
CA VAL A 371 35.72 -16.89 -21.11
C VAL A 371 35.66 -18.40 -21.28
N ASP A 372 35.51 -19.14 -20.17
CA ASP A 372 35.32 -20.59 -20.23
C ASP A 372 34.00 -20.89 -20.98
N PRO A 373 34.03 -21.69 -22.06
CA PRO A 373 32.84 -22.09 -22.79
C PRO A 373 31.75 -22.71 -21.91
N LYS A 374 32.16 -23.33 -20.79
CA LYS A 374 31.25 -23.91 -19.82
C LYS A 374 30.24 -22.93 -19.26
N TYR A 375 30.65 -21.67 -19.06
CA TYR A 375 29.73 -20.60 -18.61
C TYR A 375 28.53 -20.46 -19.54
N PHE A 376 28.75 -20.40 -20.85
CA PHE A 376 27.68 -20.27 -21.84
C PHE A 376 26.86 -21.54 -22.02
N ILE A 377 27.52 -22.73 -21.86
CA ILE A 377 26.80 -23.99 -21.90
C ILE A 377 25.84 -24.13 -20.74
N ASP A 378 26.29 -23.82 -19.52
CA ASP A 378 25.48 -23.92 -18.29
C ASP A 378 24.35 -22.88 -18.30
N LYS A 379 24.62 -21.68 -18.85
CA LYS A 379 23.64 -20.57 -18.84
C LYS A 379 22.58 -20.68 -19.94
N TYR A 380 22.98 -21.09 -21.14
CA TYR A 380 22.08 -21.08 -22.31
C TYR A 380 21.68 -22.48 -22.81
N GLY A 381 22.22 -23.51 -22.22
CA GLY A 381 21.96 -24.92 -22.65
C GLY A 381 22.42 -25.23 -24.06
N VAL A 382 23.31 -24.42 -24.67
CA VAL A 382 23.79 -24.58 -26.05
C VAL A 382 25.13 -25.26 -26.03
N PRO A 383 25.29 -26.45 -26.64
CA PRO A 383 26.58 -27.15 -26.66
C PRO A 383 27.59 -26.39 -27.55
N ILE A 384 28.66 -25.85 -26.94
CA ILE A 384 29.76 -25.19 -27.65
C ILE A 384 30.85 -26.25 -27.95
N ILE A 385 31.09 -26.50 -29.23
CA ILE A 385 32.04 -27.54 -29.70
C ILE A 385 33.45 -26.95 -29.90
N GLY A 386 33.63 -25.64 -30.07
CA GLY A 386 34.92 -24.98 -30.28
C GLY A 386 34.83 -23.55 -30.81
N LYS A 387 35.95 -22.87 -30.89
CA LYS A 387 36.04 -21.54 -31.50
C LYS A 387 35.86 -21.66 -33.02
N LYS A 388 34.99 -20.80 -33.59
CA LYS A 388 34.84 -20.68 -35.04
C LYS A 388 36.14 -20.10 -35.60
N THR A 389 36.88 -20.87 -36.43
CA THR A 389 38.02 -20.35 -37.18
C THR A 389 37.51 -19.34 -38.19
N VAL A 390 37.84 -18.07 -38.01
CA VAL A 390 37.63 -17.06 -39.04
C VAL A 390 38.66 -17.31 -40.11
N PRO A 391 38.31 -17.49 -41.40
CA PRO A 391 39.29 -17.61 -42.47
C PRO A 391 40.09 -16.32 -42.51
N ASP A 392 41.41 -16.45 -42.52
CA ASP A 392 42.34 -15.31 -42.63
C ASP A 392 42.19 -14.69 -44.03
N THR A 393 41.48 -13.54 -44.09
CA THR A 393 41.22 -12.83 -45.33
C THR A 393 42.45 -12.03 -45.80
N SER A 394 43.60 -12.15 -45.09
CA SER A 394 44.85 -11.47 -45.45
C SER A 394 45.65 -12.15 -46.59
N ALA A 395 45.24 -13.34 -47.00
CA ALA A 395 46.02 -14.09 -48.06
C ALA A 395 45.55 -13.84 -49.51
N GLN A 396 44.57 -12.96 -49.76
CA GLN A 396 44.05 -12.68 -51.11
C GLN A 396 44.49 -11.35 -51.76
N LEU A 397 45.43 -10.63 -51.16
CA LEU A 397 45.95 -9.38 -51.71
C LEU A 397 47.40 -9.43 -52.25
N ALA A 398 47.88 -10.63 -52.57
CA ALA A 398 49.17 -10.79 -53.20
C ALA A 398 49.05 -11.50 -54.54
N GLN A 399 48.37 -10.90 -55.50
CA GLN A 399 48.60 -11.11 -56.93
C GLN A 399 49.04 -9.82 -57.56
N PRO A 400 50.24 -9.72 -58.19
CA PRO A 400 50.69 -8.54 -58.89
C PRO A 400 49.91 -8.36 -60.16
N PHE A 401 49.32 -7.21 -60.32
CA PHE A 401 48.69 -6.73 -61.53
C PHE A 401 49.77 -6.15 -62.41
N PHE A 402 50.51 -6.98 -63.17
CA PHE A 402 51.27 -6.54 -64.37
C PHE A 402 51.95 -7.76 -64.98
N ASP A 403 51.41 -8.21 -66.10
CA ASP A 403 52.10 -8.53 -67.38
C ASP A 403 51.17 -8.17 -68.52
#